data_0b318d68facf9c842c7f3e1269f4c9dd
#
_entry.id   0b318d68facf9c842c7f3e1269f4c9dd
#
_cell.length_a   1.000
_cell.length_b   1.000
_cell.length_c   1.000
_cell.angle_alpha   90.00
_cell.angle_beta   90.00
_cell.angle_gamma   90.00
#
_symmetry.space_group_name_H-M   'P 1'
#
loop_
_entity.id
_entity.type
_entity.pdbx_description
1 polymer ?
#
loop_
_entity_poly.entity_id
_entity_poly.type
_entity_poly.pdbx_seq_one_letter_code
_entity_poly.pdbx_strand_id
1 'polypeptide(L)'
;EDQDQKMILKLRKMMMTLCHRKQEQLFSSFPITGGSECMRILSIDIETFSDVELGRCGVYRYADSPNFDILLFGYSIDGGSVKLIDICSGEELPQFIIDALIDADVTKTAFNAQFERVCLMKYLSRLLHRNIYLNPSSWSCTEVQASMLGLPLSLEGVGKLLKLNEQKMDEGKALIRYFCTPCRATAANGGRTRNIPEDAPEKWEIFKKYNIRDVQVELSIR
;
A
#
# COMPACT_ATOMS: atom_id res chain seq x y z
N GLU A 1 -13.82 20.99 22.50
CA GLU A 1 -12.55 20.22 22.64
C GLU A 1 -12.78 18.82 23.29
N ASP A 2 -13.60 18.71 24.36
CA ASP A 2 -13.91 17.42 25.02
C ASP A 2 -14.86 16.53 24.18
N GLN A 3 -15.83 17.09 23.46
CA GLN A 3 -16.73 16.33 22.57
C GLN A 3 -16.00 15.74 21.35
N ASP A 4 -15.08 16.50 20.77
CA ASP A 4 -14.27 16.04 19.63
C ASP A 4 -13.33 14.91 20.04
N GLN A 5 -12.72 14.99 21.21
CA GLN A 5 -11.88 13.92 21.75
C GLN A 5 -12.67 12.63 22.01
N LYS A 6 -13.88 12.75 22.58
CA LYS A 6 -14.77 11.60 22.82
C LYS A 6 -15.21 10.95 21.51
N MET A 7 -15.52 11.76 20.49
CA MET A 7 -15.87 11.27 19.15
C MET A 7 -14.70 10.52 18.51
N ILE A 8 -13.50 11.08 18.51
CA ILE A 8 -12.28 10.45 17.97
C ILE A 8 -12.01 9.10 18.66
N LEU A 9 -12.12 9.06 20.00
CA LEU A 9 -11.92 7.82 20.75
C LEU A 9 -12.97 6.76 20.39
N LYS A 10 -14.23 7.17 20.16
CA LYS A 10 -15.31 6.29 19.74
C LYS A 10 -15.04 5.73 18.33
N LEU A 11 -14.61 6.57 17.38
CA LEU A 11 -14.27 6.15 16.02
C LEU A 11 -13.10 5.15 16.01
N ARG A 12 -12.03 5.42 16.76
CA ARG A 12 -10.90 4.49 16.93
C ARG A 12 -11.36 3.14 17.48
N LYS A 13 -12.19 3.13 18.54
CA LYS A 13 -12.76 1.89 19.09
C LYS A 13 -13.61 1.14 18.08
N MET A 14 -14.40 1.85 17.26
CA MET A 14 -15.22 1.21 16.22
C MET A 14 -14.36 0.60 15.12
N MET A 15 -13.30 1.27 14.68
CA MET A 15 -12.36 0.72 13.70
C MET A 15 -11.64 -0.52 14.24
N MET A 16 -11.13 -0.46 15.48
CA MET A 16 -10.56 -1.64 16.14
C MET A 16 -11.56 -2.80 16.24
N THR A 17 -12.83 -2.52 16.55
CA THR A 17 -13.86 -3.56 16.67
C THR A 17 -14.17 -4.19 15.31
N LEU A 18 -14.23 -3.40 14.23
CA LEU A 18 -14.44 -3.93 12.87
C LEU A 18 -13.27 -4.81 12.44
N CYS A 19 -12.05 -4.39 12.74
CA CYS A 19 -10.85 -5.15 12.47
C CYS A 19 -10.80 -6.45 13.29
N HIS A 20 -11.08 -6.40 14.60
CA HIS A 20 -11.13 -7.57 15.50
C HIS A 20 -12.20 -8.58 15.08
N ARG A 21 -13.43 -8.15 14.76
CA ARG A 21 -14.49 -9.07 14.32
C ARG A 21 -14.09 -9.83 13.06
N LYS A 22 -13.43 -9.18 12.11
CA LYS A 22 -12.92 -9.85 10.91
C LYS A 22 -11.78 -10.81 11.25
N GLN A 23 -10.91 -10.44 12.19
CA GLN A 23 -9.86 -11.32 12.71
C GLN A 23 -10.43 -12.52 13.47
N GLU A 24 -11.39 -12.34 14.38
CA GLU A 24 -12.00 -13.43 15.12
C GLU A 24 -12.74 -14.44 14.23
N GLN A 25 -13.38 -13.97 13.15
CA GLN A 25 -13.97 -14.86 12.14
C GLN A 25 -12.93 -15.67 11.37
N LEU A 26 -11.74 -15.11 11.13
CA LEU A 26 -10.62 -15.81 10.51
C LEU A 26 -9.91 -16.77 11.48
N PHE A 27 -9.88 -16.46 12.79
CA PHE A 27 -9.16 -17.24 13.81
C PHE A 27 -9.94 -18.39 14.44
N SER A 28 -11.27 -18.40 14.33
CA SER A 28 -12.11 -19.46 14.94
C SER A 28 -11.96 -20.83 14.28
N SER A 29 -11.23 -20.93 13.17
CA SER A 29 -11.10 -22.15 12.37
C SER A 29 -9.72 -22.85 12.43
N PHE A 30 -8.73 -22.35 13.23
CA PHE A 30 -7.40 -22.97 13.27
C PHE A 30 -7.00 -23.48 14.64
N PRO A 31 -6.55 -24.77 14.76
CA PRO A 31 -5.95 -25.30 15.97
C PRO A 31 -4.53 -24.68 16.17
N ILE A 32 -4.28 -24.20 17.37
CA ILE A 32 -2.95 -23.73 17.80
C ILE A 32 -2.04 -24.97 17.97
N THR A 33 -1.28 -25.31 16.93
CA THR A 33 -0.16 -26.25 17.06
C THR A 33 1.14 -25.47 17.02
N GLY A 34 1.95 -25.61 18.06
CA GLY A 34 3.18 -24.86 18.26
C GLY A 34 4.24 -25.11 17.18
N GLY A 35 4.94 -24.04 16.82
CA GLY A 35 6.17 -24.10 16.02
C GLY A 35 6.13 -23.11 14.84
N SER A 36 6.96 -22.06 14.89
CA SER A 36 7.12 -20.99 13.91
C SER A 36 5.91 -20.05 13.83
N GLU A 37 6.09 -18.79 14.23
CA GLU A 37 5.06 -17.76 14.07
C GLU A 37 4.74 -17.61 12.57
N CYS A 38 3.62 -18.18 12.14
CA CYS A 38 3.13 -18.04 10.78
C CYS A 38 2.64 -16.59 10.59
N MET A 39 3.14 -15.90 9.56
CA MET A 39 2.68 -14.58 9.17
C MET A 39 1.15 -14.61 8.97
N ARG A 40 0.44 -13.70 9.64
CA ARG A 40 -1.03 -13.63 9.59
C ARG A 40 -1.52 -12.43 8.80
N ILE A 41 -0.82 -11.33 8.91
CA ILE A 41 -1.20 -10.05 8.29
C ILE A 41 0.02 -9.43 7.62
N LEU A 42 -0.18 -9.04 6.36
CA LEU A 42 0.79 -8.28 5.58
C LEU A 42 0.17 -6.93 5.20
N SER A 43 0.60 -5.86 5.87
CA SER A 43 0.20 -4.49 5.52
C SER A 43 1.11 -3.96 4.44
N ILE A 44 0.54 -3.32 3.40
CA ILE A 44 1.25 -3.00 2.17
C ILE A 44 0.89 -1.59 1.71
N ASP A 45 1.88 -0.90 1.16
CA ASP A 45 1.70 0.28 0.30
C ASP A 45 2.72 0.21 -0.83
N ILE A 46 2.30 0.52 -2.07
CA ILE A 46 3.18 0.47 -3.24
C ILE A 46 3.19 1.79 -3.99
N GLU A 47 4.36 2.13 -4.51
CA GLU A 47 4.50 3.20 -5.49
C GLU A 47 4.74 2.60 -6.87
N THR A 48 4.05 3.12 -7.87
CA THR A 48 4.05 2.52 -9.20
C THR A 48 4.25 3.55 -10.30
N PHE A 49 4.74 3.11 -11.44
CA PHE A 49 4.78 3.89 -12.68
C PHE A 49 3.92 3.24 -13.75
N SER A 50 3.23 4.05 -14.55
CA SER A 50 2.66 3.64 -15.83
C SER A 50 2.60 4.83 -16.78
N ASP A 51 2.68 4.56 -18.07
CA ASP A 51 2.47 5.57 -19.11
C ASP A 51 0.98 5.81 -19.43
N VAL A 52 0.10 5.07 -18.74
CA VAL A 52 -1.36 5.18 -18.86
C VAL A 52 -1.91 5.94 -17.64
N GLU A 53 -2.80 6.91 -17.87
CA GLU A 53 -3.36 7.75 -16.81
C GLU A 53 -4.42 6.99 -16.00
N LEU A 54 -4.11 6.70 -14.72
CA LEU A 54 -4.97 5.93 -13.80
C LEU A 54 -6.40 6.48 -13.71
N GLY A 55 -6.54 7.81 -13.60
CA GLY A 55 -7.85 8.46 -13.43
C GLY A 55 -8.78 8.34 -14.65
N ARG A 56 -8.23 8.07 -15.84
CA ARG A 56 -9.01 7.90 -17.07
C ARG A 56 -9.34 6.46 -17.39
N CYS A 57 -8.44 5.55 -17.07
CA CYS A 57 -8.54 4.16 -17.54
C CYS A 57 -8.85 3.15 -16.43
N GLY A 58 -8.74 3.54 -15.17
CA GLY A 58 -8.87 2.65 -14.02
C GLY A 58 -7.66 1.72 -13.86
N VAL A 59 -7.57 1.09 -12.67
CA VAL A 59 -6.39 0.34 -12.24
C VAL A 59 -6.05 -0.86 -13.15
N TYR A 60 -7.03 -1.52 -13.73
CA TYR A 60 -6.79 -2.70 -14.57
C TYR A 60 -6.02 -2.35 -15.84
N ARG A 61 -6.44 -1.30 -16.56
CA ARG A 61 -5.71 -0.85 -17.76
C ARG A 61 -4.38 -0.19 -17.40
N TYR A 62 -4.33 0.52 -16.28
CA TYR A 62 -3.11 1.10 -15.75
C TYR A 62 -2.02 0.04 -15.53
N ALA A 63 -2.36 -1.03 -14.80
CA ALA A 63 -1.45 -2.12 -14.50
C ALA A 63 -1.17 -3.07 -15.69
N ASP A 64 -2.02 -3.03 -16.73
CA ASP A 64 -1.86 -3.87 -17.94
C ASP A 64 -0.91 -3.25 -18.96
N SER A 65 -0.54 -1.97 -18.81
CA SER A 65 0.44 -1.31 -19.68
C SER A 65 1.77 -2.08 -19.69
N PRO A 66 2.40 -2.28 -20.86
CA PRO A 66 3.73 -2.88 -20.95
C PRO A 66 4.81 -2.06 -20.19
N ASN A 67 4.56 -0.76 -20.00
CA ASN A 67 5.44 0.15 -19.25
C ASN A 67 5.07 0.28 -17.77
N PHE A 68 4.08 -0.48 -17.30
CA PHE A 68 3.75 -0.53 -15.86
C PHE A 68 4.87 -1.18 -15.06
N ASP A 69 5.19 -0.58 -13.91
CA ASP A 69 6.21 -1.08 -13.01
C ASP A 69 5.89 -0.74 -11.55
N ILE A 70 6.34 -1.57 -10.60
CA ILE A 70 6.34 -1.24 -9.18
C ILE A 70 7.69 -0.60 -8.86
N LEU A 71 7.68 0.57 -8.25
CA LEU A 71 8.86 1.34 -7.90
C LEU A 71 9.34 1.03 -6.49
N LEU A 72 8.41 1.12 -5.52
CA LEU A 72 8.65 0.89 -4.10
C LEU A 72 7.59 -0.06 -3.56
N PHE A 73 8.01 -0.92 -2.64
CA PHE A 73 7.13 -1.84 -1.92
C PHE A 73 7.38 -1.70 -0.41
N GLY A 74 6.53 -0.91 0.25
CA GLY A 74 6.51 -0.76 1.70
C GLY A 74 5.64 -1.82 2.34
N TYR A 75 6.10 -2.42 3.45
CA TYR A 75 5.32 -3.44 4.14
C TYR A 75 5.60 -3.54 5.63
N SER A 76 4.63 -4.09 6.35
CA SER A 76 4.76 -4.51 7.74
C SER A 76 4.15 -5.90 7.92
N ILE A 77 4.79 -6.73 8.72
CA ILE A 77 4.32 -8.07 9.08
C ILE A 77 3.75 -8.02 10.50
N ASP A 78 2.50 -8.46 10.66
CA ASP A 78 1.79 -8.56 11.95
C ASP A 78 1.85 -7.29 12.82
N GLY A 79 1.90 -6.11 12.16
CA GLY A 79 1.99 -4.81 12.82
C GLY A 79 3.38 -4.48 13.38
N GLY A 80 4.41 -5.22 12.99
CA GLY A 80 5.80 -4.94 13.34
C GLY A 80 6.39 -3.73 12.60
N SER A 81 7.71 -3.56 12.66
CA SER A 81 8.41 -2.46 12.00
C SER A 81 8.16 -2.45 10.48
N VAL A 82 7.93 -1.26 9.95
CA VAL A 82 7.77 -1.08 8.50
C VAL A 82 9.12 -1.25 7.81
N LYS A 83 9.13 -2.03 6.74
CA LYS A 83 10.27 -2.26 5.85
C LYS A 83 9.92 -1.76 4.45
N LEU A 84 10.95 -1.46 3.67
CA LEU A 84 10.85 -1.01 2.29
C LEU A 84 11.74 -1.86 1.40
N ILE A 85 11.27 -2.12 0.18
CA ILE A 85 12.03 -2.72 -0.91
C ILE A 85 12.03 -1.73 -2.06
N ASP A 86 13.21 -1.31 -2.48
CA ASP A 86 13.43 -0.37 -3.58
C ASP A 86 13.61 -1.14 -4.90
N ILE A 87 12.47 -1.56 -5.47
CA ILE A 87 12.44 -2.38 -6.70
C ILE A 87 13.03 -1.60 -7.87
N CYS A 88 12.77 -0.29 -7.93
CA CYS A 88 13.27 0.55 -9.02
C CYS A 88 14.82 0.64 -9.03
N SER A 89 15.45 0.53 -7.87
CA SER A 89 16.91 0.49 -7.74
C SER A 89 17.50 -0.93 -7.81
N GLY A 90 16.69 -1.95 -8.15
CA GLY A 90 17.14 -3.31 -8.40
C GLY A 90 17.02 -4.27 -7.21
N GLU A 91 16.36 -3.87 -6.12
CA GLU A 91 16.02 -4.84 -5.06
C GLU A 91 14.89 -5.77 -5.52
N GLU A 92 14.95 -7.02 -5.09
CA GLU A 92 13.95 -8.03 -5.43
C GLU A 92 13.01 -8.31 -4.27
N LEU A 93 11.75 -8.64 -4.58
CA LEU A 93 10.83 -9.13 -3.55
C LEU A 93 11.35 -10.46 -2.98
N PRO A 94 11.58 -10.55 -1.65
CA PRO A 94 11.95 -11.82 -1.04
C PRO A 94 10.89 -12.90 -1.26
N GLN A 95 11.31 -14.15 -1.42
CA GLN A 95 10.41 -15.27 -1.70
C GLN A 95 9.29 -15.39 -0.67
N PHE A 96 9.58 -15.20 0.62
CA PHE A 96 8.55 -15.26 1.67
C PHE A 96 7.47 -14.19 1.55
N ILE A 97 7.77 -13.02 0.95
CA ILE A 97 6.78 -11.97 0.64
C ILE A 97 5.93 -12.40 -0.55
N ILE A 98 6.56 -12.97 -1.60
CA ILE A 98 5.84 -13.50 -2.77
C ILE A 98 4.87 -14.60 -2.32
N ASP A 99 5.32 -15.51 -1.48
CA ASP A 99 4.50 -16.60 -0.93
C ASP A 99 3.33 -16.04 -0.12
N ALA A 100 3.57 -15.08 0.77
CA ALA A 100 2.54 -14.44 1.58
C ALA A 100 1.51 -13.65 0.74
N LEU A 101 1.93 -13.03 -0.37
CA LEU A 101 1.01 -12.34 -1.29
C LEU A 101 0.05 -13.33 -1.97
N ILE A 102 0.54 -14.52 -2.33
CA ILE A 102 -0.24 -15.56 -3.03
C ILE A 102 -1.08 -16.37 -2.04
N ASP A 103 -0.62 -16.54 -0.81
CA ASP A 103 -1.31 -17.33 0.21
C ASP A 103 -2.65 -16.69 0.58
N ALA A 104 -3.73 -17.46 0.48
CA ALA A 104 -5.08 -17.04 0.83
C ALA A 104 -5.30 -16.93 2.35
N ASP A 105 -4.48 -17.60 3.15
CA ASP A 105 -4.59 -17.61 4.61
C ASP A 105 -3.88 -16.40 5.24
N VAL A 106 -2.99 -15.73 4.51
CA VAL A 106 -2.42 -14.44 4.90
C VAL A 106 -3.37 -13.32 4.53
N THR A 107 -3.80 -12.50 5.49
CA THR A 107 -4.58 -11.30 5.23
C THR A 107 -3.66 -10.18 4.73
N LYS A 108 -3.90 -9.67 3.52
CA LYS A 108 -3.23 -8.46 3.01
C LYS A 108 -4.07 -7.25 3.37
N THR A 109 -3.45 -6.17 3.85
CA THR A 109 -4.13 -4.91 4.16
C THR A 109 -3.47 -3.74 3.45
N ALA A 110 -4.27 -2.79 2.99
CA ALA A 110 -3.81 -1.55 2.38
C ALA A 110 -4.91 -0.48 2.45
N PHE A 111 -4.52 0.79 2.30
CA PHE A 111 -5.47 1.86 2.05
C PHE A 111 -5.75 1.93 0.54
N ASN A 112 -6.99 1.63 0.11
CA ASN A 112 -7.37 1.37 -1.29
C ASN A 112 -6.82 0.03 -1.84
N ALA A 113 -6.96 -1.03 -1.06
CA ALA A 113 -6.40 -2.37 -1.31
C ALA A 113 -6.70 -2.96 -2.71
N GLN A 114 -7.69 -2.46 -3.44
CA GLN A 114 -7.93 -2.86 -4.83
C GLN A 114 -6.79 -2.45 -5.74
N PHE A 115 -6.18 -1.29 -5.50
CA PHE A 115 -5.06 -0.80 -6.29
C PHE A 115 -3.85 -1.72 -6.12
N GLU A 116 -3.43 -1.96 -4.87
CA GLU A 116 -2.30 -2.85 -4.55
C GLU A 116 -2.53 -4.26 -5.11
N ARG A 117 -3.70 -4.82 -4.88
CA ARG A 117 -4.04 -6.17 -5.34
C ARG A 117 -3.92 -6.33 -6.85
N VAL A 118 -4.47 -5.38 -7.63
CA VAL A 118 -4.43 -5.46 -9.11
C VAL A 118 -3.02 -5.23 -9.63
N CYS A 119 -2.31 -4.25 -9.11
CA CYS A 119 -0.93 -3.95 -9.49
C CYS A 119 0.00 -5.13 -9.18
N LEU A 120 -0.06 -5.67 -7.96
CA LEU A 120 0.74 -6.83 -7.55
C LEU A 120 0.39 -8.09 -8.33
N MET A 121 -0.89 -8.33 -8.64
CA MET A 121 -1.31 -9.46 -9.47
C MET A 121 -0.64 -9.41 -10.86
N LYS A 122 -0.59 -8.24 -11.49
CA LYS A 122 0.06 -8.06 -12.79
C LYS A 122 1.58 -8.16 -12.69
N TYR A 123 2.18 -7.54 -11.68
CA TYR A 123 3.62 -7.60 -11.42
C TYR A 123 4.08 -9.05 -11.19
N LEU A 124 3.44 -9.77 -10.27
CA LEU A 124 3.77 -11.17 -9.97
C LEU A 124 3.55 -12.10 -11.15
N SER A 125 2.52 -11.84 -11.98
CA SER A 125 2.29 -12.64 -13.18
C SER A 125 3.44 -12.52 -14.20
N ARG A 126 4.03 -11.32 -14.33
CA ARG A 126 5.22 -11.09 -15.14
C ARG A 126 6.46 -11.72 -14.51
N LEU A 127 6.68 -11.47 -13.22
CA LEU A 127 7.84 -11.97 -12.48
C LEU A 127 7.93 -13.49 -12.49
N LEU A 128 6.80 -14.18 -12.30
CA LEU A 128 6.72 -15.64 -12.19
C LEU A 128 6.39 -16.34 -13.52
N HIS A 129 6.28 -15.59 -14.61
CA HIS A 129 5.94 -16.11 -15.94
C HIS A 129 4.70 -17.03 -15.96
N ARG A 130 3.72 -16.74 -15.10
CA ARG A 130 2.45 -17.48 -15.03
C ARG A 130 1.32 -16.55 -14.61
N ASN A 131 0.08 -16.90 -14.93
CA ASN A 131 -1.06 -16.13 -14.49
C ASN A 131 -1.26 -16.28 -12.97
N ILE A 132 -1.15 -15.18 -12.25
CA ILE A 132 -1.38 -15.11 -10.79
C ILE A 132 -2.73 -14.46 -10.57
N TYR A 133 -3.56 -15.08 -9.73
CA TYR A 133 -4.80 -14.51 -9.25
C TYR A 133 -4.72 -14.28 -7.74
N LEU A 134 -4.81 -13.03 -7.33
CA LEU A 134 -4.88 -12.65 -5.91
C LEU A 134 -6.36 -12.51 -5.51
N ASN A 135 -6.83 -13.47 -4.71
CA ASN A 135 -8.22 -13.52 -4.30
C ASN A 135 -8.59 -12.31 -3.42
N PRO A 136 -9.60 -11.49 -3.78
CA PRO A 136 -9.99 -10.33 -3.00
C PRO A 136 -10.46 -10.68 -1.57
N SER A 137 -10.90 -11.92 -1.29
CA SER A 137 -11.33 -12.32 0.05
C SER A 137 -10.21 -12.31 1.09
N SER A 138 -8.94 -12.45 0.67
CA SER A 138 -7.77 -12.34 1.56
C SER A 138 -7.24 -10.91 1.68
N TRP A 139 -7.98 -9.91 1.18
CA TRP A 139 -7.61 -8.50 1.25
C TRP A 139 -8.59 -7.72 2.14
N SER A 140 -8.04 -6.87 2.99
CA SER A 140 -8.77 -5.94 3.84
C SER A 140 -8.43 -4.51 3.44
N CYS A 141 -9.43 -3.71 3.11
CA CYS A 141 -9.25 -2.34 2.66
C CYS A 141 -9.58 -1.36 3.78
N THR A 142 -8.59 -0.63 4.26
CA THR A 142 -8.74 0.35 5.34
C THR A 142 -9.56 1.57 4.89
N GLU A 143 -9.50 1.95 3.59
CA GLU A 143 -10.37 2.99 3.03
C GLU A 143 -11.86 2.60 3.10
N VAL A 144 -12.19 1.34 2.77
CA VAL A 144 -13.58 0.84 2.89
C VAL A 144 -14.03 0.85 4.34
N GLN A 145 -13.19 0.43 5.28
CA GLN A 145 -13.51 0.48 6.71
C GLN A 145 -13.71 1.93 7.19
N ALA A 146 -12.86 2.85 6.77
CA ALA A 146 -13.00 4.27 7.05
C ALA A 146 -14.32 4.83 6.49
N SER A 147 -14.67 4.48 5.24
CA SER A 147 -15.91 4.94 4.59
C SER A 147 -17.17 4.44 5.30
N MET A 148 -17.16 3.21 5.82
CA MET A 148 -18.28 2.66 6.61
C MET A 148 -18.52 3.44 7.91
N LEU A 149 -17.53 4.17 8.41
CA LEU A 149 -17.62 5.03 9.58
C LEU A 149 -17.86 6.51 9.23
N GLY A 150 -18.07 6.82 7.94
CA GLY A 150 -18.25 8.21 7.49
C GLY A 150 -16.98 9.06 7.54
N LEU A 151 -15.79 8.42 7.55
CA LEU A 151 -14.51 9.10 7.53
C LEU A 151 -14.10 9.51 6.10
N PRO A 152 -13.14 10.43 5.94
CA PRO A 152 -12.63 10.83 4.62
C PRO A 152 -12.08 9.64 3.82
N LEU A 153 -12.23 9.69 2.47
CA LEU A 153 -11.72 8.68 1.54
C LEU A 153 -10.27 8.95 1.13
N SER A 154 -9.45 9.46 2.04
CA SER A 154 -8.03 9.64 1.81
C SER A 154 -7.26 9.35 3.09
N LEU A 155 -6.11 8.70 2.95
CA LEU A 155 -5.22 8.35 4.06
C LEU A 155 -4.85 9.60 4.88
N GLU A 156 -4.51 10.71 4.20
CA GLU A 156 -4.23 12.01 4.81
C GLU A 156 -5.43 12.54 5.62
N GLY A 157 -6.64 12.50 5.03
CA GLY A 157 -7.86 12.99 5.67
C GLY A 157 -8.22 12.21 6.92
N VAL A 158 -8.13 10.88 6.87
CA VAL A 158 -8.37 10.01 8.03
C VAL A 158 -7.32 10.28 9.12
N GLY A 159 -6.03 10.33 8.77
CA GLY A 159 -4.94 10.59 9.71
C GLY A 159 -5.11 11.93 10.43
N LYS A 160 -5.45 12.99 9.69
CA LYS A 160 -5.73 14.33 10.27
C LYS A 160 -6.95 14.32 11.20
N LEU A 161 -8.06 13.70 10.77
CA LEU A 161 -9.28 13.65 11.58
C LEU A 161 -9.09 12.86 12.88
N LEU A 162 -8.37 11.74 12.81
CA LEU A 162 -8.06 10.92 13.98
C LEU A 162 -6.91 11.49 14.84
N LYS A 163 -6.30 12.61 14.42
CA LYS A 163 -5.16 13.25 15.11
C LYS A 163 -4.04 12.24 15.39
N LEU A 164 -3.67 11.46 14.36
CA LEU A 164 -2.58 10.49 14.47
C LEU A 164 -1.24 11.21 14.60
N ASN A 165 -0.30 10.62 15.33
CA ASN A 165 1.08 11.13 15.41
C ASN A 165 1.79 10.99 14.08
N GLU A 166 1.58 9.85 13.40
CA GLU A 166 2.00 9.62 12.03
C GLU A 166 0.98 10.26 11.09
N GLN A 167 1.39 11.33 10.41
CA GLN A 167 0.58 11.98 9.38
C GLN A 167 1.28 11.84 8.02
N LYS A 168 0.48 11.78 6.96
CA LYS A 168 1.00 11.75 5.60
C LYS A 168 1.89 12.96 5.31
N MET A 169 2.99 12.76 4.59
CA MET A 169 3.92 13.83 4.21
C MET A 169 3.32 14.71 3.13
N ASP A 170 3.41 16.04 3.30
CA ASP A 170 2.83 17.01 2.36
C ASP A 170 3.51 16.97 0.98
N GLU A 171 4.78 16.59 0.91
CA GLU A 171 5.55 16.49 -0.33
C GLU A 171 5.14 15.32 -1.23
N GLY A 172 4.37 14.37 -0.72
CA GLY A 172 4.03 13.13 -1.42
C GLY A 172 3.40 13.32 -2.80
N LYS A 173 2.47 14.26 -2.94
CA LYS A 173 1.81 14.55 -4.25
C LYS A 173 2.81 15.00 -5.33
N ALA A 174 3.80 15.79 -4.95
CA ALA A 174 4.83 16.25 -5.88
C ALA A 174 5.77 15.10 -6.29
N LEU A 175 6.10 14.21 -5.35
CA LEU A 175 6.95 13.04 -5.59
C LEU A 175 6.24 11.99 -6.46
N ILE A 176 4.97 11.69 -6.17
CA ILE A 176 4.12 10.83 -7.01
C ILE A 176 4.08 11.38 -8.44
N ARG A 177 3.80 12.67 -8.61
CA ARG A 177 3.79 13.27 -9.95
C ARG A 177 5.15 13.19 -10.63
N TYR A 178 6.24 13.27 -9.90
CA TYR A 178 7.59 13.24 -10.46
C TYR A 178 8.01 11.83 -10.88
N PHE A 179 7.79 10.81 -10.06
CA PHE A 179 8.28 9.45 -10.30
C PHE A 179 7.23 8.49 -10.91
N CYS A 180 5.94 8.69 -10.57
CA CYS A 180 4.88 7.75 -10.94
C CYS A 180 4.17 8.09 -12.25
N THR A 181 4.45 9.27 -12.86
CA THR A 181 3.80 9.68 -14.10
C THR A 181 4.84 10.01 -15.18
N PRO A 182 4.46 9.86 -16.48
CA PRO A 182 5.35 10.26 -17.56
C PRO A 182 5.71 11.73 -17.51
N CYS A 183 6.94 12.06 -17.83
CA CYS A 183 7.40 13.43 -18.04
C CYS A 183 7.51 13.74 -19.53
N ARG A 184 7.42 15.03 -19.87
CA ARG A 184 7.61 15.47 -21.25
C ARG A 184 9.09 15.38 -21.64
N ALA A 185 9.38 14.74 -22.76
CA ALA A 185 10.73 14.75 -23.34
C ALA A 185 11.12 16.18 -23.75
N THR A 186 12.28 16.62 -23.29
CA THR A 186 12.86 17.94 -23.60
C THR A 186 14.36 17.80 -23.78
N ALA A 187 15.00 18.78 -24.47
CA ALA A 187 16.46 18.79 -24.57
C ALA A 187 17.12 18.88 -23.17
N ALA A 188 16.52 19.61 -22.23
CA ALA A 188 17.06 19.80 -20.88
C ALA A 188 17.04 18.51 -20.04
N ASN A 189 16.13 17.57 -20.31
CA ASN A 189 16.10 16.29 -19.60
C ASN A 189 16.66 15.11 -20.43
N GLY A 190 17.40 15.40 -21.48
CA GLY A 190 17.99 14.38 -22.34
C GLY A 190 16.97 13.56 -23.16
N GLY A 191 15.75 14.09 -23.35
CA GLY A 191 14.71 13.41 -24.12
C GLY A 191 13.95 12.31 -23.36
N ARG A 192 14.17 12.17 -22.05
CA ARG A 192 13.49 11.12 -21.27
C ARG A 192 12.00 11.39 -21.08
N THR A 193 11.24 10.32 -20.97
CA THR A 193 9.79 10.33 -20.74
C THR A 193 9.41 9.78 -19.37
N ARG A 194 10.36 9.29 -18.57
CA ARG A 194 10.23 8.81 -17.19
C ARG A 194 11.37 9.37 -16.35
N ASN A 195 11.11 9.72 -15.12
CA ASN A 195 12.12 10.02 -14.11
C ASN A 195 12.45 8.76 -13.31
N ILE A 196 13.73 8.54 -13.06
CA ILE A 196 14.24 7.40 -12.29
C ILE A 196 15.01 7.91 -11.07
N PRO A 197 15.40 7.05 -10.10
CA PRO A 197 16.14 7.46 -8.90
C PRO A 197 17.37 8.33 -9.18
N GLU A 198 18.13 7.99 -10.22
CA GLU A 198 19.36 8.66 -10.60
C GLU A 198 19.15 10.11 -11.08
N ASP A 199 17.95 10.42 -11.58
CA ASP A 199 17.61 11.78 -12.03
C ASP A 199 17.42 12.76 -10.89
N ALA A 200 17.07 12.28 -9.69
CA ALA A 200 16.87 13.10 -8.50
C ALA A 200 17.04 12.25 -7.21
N PRO A 201 18.28 11.87 -6.84
CA PRO A 201 18.53 10.96 -5.72
C PRO A 201 17.96 11.47 -4.39
N GLU A 202 18.08 12.77 -4.12
CA GLU A 202 17.54 13.37 -2.88
C GLU A 202 16.01 13.24 -2.80
N LYS A 203 15.31 13.48 -3.92
CA LYS A 203 13.86 13.29 -3.98
C LYS A 203 13.46 11.82 -3.82
N TRP A 204 14.30 10.92 -4.35
CA TRP A 204 14.06 9.48 -4.20
C TRP A 204 14.14 9.03 -2.74
N GLU A 205 15.12 9.51 -1.99
CA GLU A 205 15.23 9.25 -0.55
C GLU A 205 14.02 9.80 0.23
N ILE A 206 13.48 10.95 -0.16
CA ILE A 206 12.24 11.48 0.44
C ILE A 206 11.05 10.60 0.05
N PHE A 207 11.00 10.11 -1.21
CA PHE A 207 9.93 9.26 -1.70
C PHE A 207 9.90 7.89 -0.99
N LYS A 208 11.05 7.31 -0.69
CA LYS A 208 11.15 6.10 0.14
C LYS A 208 10.58 6.33 1.55
N LYS A 209 10.92 7.45 2.17
CA LYS A 209 10.34 7.83 3.49
C LYS A 209 8.83 8.05 3.42
N TYR A 210 8.36 8.60 2.31
CA TYR A 210 6.93 8.80 2.04
C TYR A 210 6.18 7.47 2.02
N ASN A 211 6.63 6.48 1.25
CA ASN A 211 6.02 5.14 1.19
C ASN A 211 6.03 4.44 2.57
N ILE A 212 7.15 4.49 3.30
CA ILE A 212 7.22 3.98 4.69
C ILE A 212 6.17 4.65 5.58
N ARG A 213 6.01 5.97 5.45
CA ARG A 213 5.06 6.75 6.24
C ARG A 213 3.62 6.37 5.93
N ASP A 214 3.29 6.11 4.67
CA ASP A 214 1.93 5.72 4.28
C ASP A 214 1.55 4.37 4.90
N VAL A 215 2.46 3.37 4.96
CA VAL A 215 2.24 2.12 5.71
C VAL A 215 2.07 2.38 7.21
N GLN A 216 2.88 3.26 7.83
CA GLN A 216 2.76 3.60 9.26
C GLN A 216 1.41 4.24 9.58
N VAL A 217 0.94 5.15 8.72
CA VAL A 217 -0.38 5.79 8.88
C VAL A 217 -1.50 4.76 8.74
N GLU A 218 -1.43 3.88 7.74
CA GLU A 218 -2.42 2.79 7.56
C GLU A 218 -2.48 1.89 8.80
N LEU A 219 -1.33 1.46 9.34
CA LEU A 219 -1.25 0.68 10.56
C LEU A 219 -1.89 1.39 11.76
N SER A 220 -1.72 2.70 11.87
CA SER A 220 -2.27 3.49 12.97
C SER A 220 -3.78 3.73 12.85
N ILE A 221 -4.33 3.59 11.63
CA ILE A 221 -5.77 3.69 11.38
C ILE A 221 -6.45 2.35 11.69
N ARG A 222 -5.83 1.26 11.34
CA ARG A 222 -6.31 -0.11 11.53
C ARG A 222 -6.30 -0.53 13.00
#